data_551b64c507055f7bebb8f1fd5f20fbfc
#
_entry.id   551b64c507055f7bebb8f1fd5f20fbfc
#
_cell.length_a   1.000
_cell.length_b   1.000
_cell.length_c   1.000
_cell.angle_alpha   90.00
_cell.angle_beta   90.00
_cell.angle_gamma   90.00
#
_symmetry.space_group_name_H-M   'P 1'
#
loop_
_entity.id
_entity.type
_entity.pdbx_description
1 polymer ?
#
loop_
_entity_poly.entity_id
_entity_poly.type
_entity_poly.pdbx_seq_one_letter_code
_entity_poly.pdbx_strand_id
1 'polypeptide(L)'
;MTLPAQAAAGADEVAVAGVYSQAFYSGDTVTDLQIVAPAGYPTVNGAATNNVTFTVRQIQGGVPIANLGTLTLGAGETLSSECALSIPVGAQPILQPGDLLDVLMHQNGAGQTITAGLMVSIFVS
;
A
#
# COMPACT_ATOMS: atom_id res chain seq x y z
N MET A 1 -7.15 5.44 3.84
CA MET A 1 -6.34 6.53 3.24
C MET A 1 -6.37 6.40 1.71
N THR A 2 -6.21 7.48 1.01
CA THR A 2 -6.30 7.53 -0.45
C THR A 2 -4.91 7.70 -1.06
N LEU A 3 -4.59 6.90 -2.07
CA LEU A 3 -3.33 6.98 -2.78
C LEU A 3 -3.37 8.05 -3.89
N PRO A 4 -2.24 8.72 -4.16
CA PRO A 4 -2.12 9.65 -5.27
C PRO A 4 -2.09 8.93 -6.61
N ALA A 5 -2.20 9.69 -7.69
CA ALA A 5 -1.93 9.19 -9.03
C ALA A 5 -0.44 8.94 -9.21
N GLN A 6 -0.11 7.99 -10.11
CA GLN A 6 1.26 7.75 -10.55
C GLN A 6 1.27 7.46 -12.04
N ALA A 7 2.11 8.18 -12.78
CA ALA A 7 2.29 7.92 -14.21
C ALA A 7 3.03 6.59 -14.44
N ALA A 8 2.77 5.94 -15.56
CA ALA A 8 3.54 4.78 -15.97
C ALA A 8 5.03 5.14 -16.05
N ALA A 9 5.89 4.28 -15.49
CA ALA A 9 7.32 4.52 -15.35
C ALA A 9 7.68 5.81 -14.59
N GLY A 10 6.73 6.36 -13.83
CA GLY A 10 6.96 7.55 -13.02
C GLY A 10 7.85 7.30 -11.81
N ALA A 11 8.29 8.38 -11.17
CA ALA A 11 9.03 8.30 -9.91
C ALA A 11 8.17 7.70 -8.81
N ASP A 12 8.83 7.15 -7.79
CA ASP A 12 8.14 6.62 -6.60
C ASP A 12 7.25 7.69 -5.96
N GLU A 13 6.05 7.28 -5.58
CA GLU A 13 5.11 8.09 -4.82
C GLU A 13 4.94 7.50 -3.43
N VAL A 14 4.88 8.37 -2.42
CA VAL A 14 4.69 7.96 -1.03
C VAL A 14 3.50 8.71 -0.45
N ALA A 15 2.62 7.98 0.20
CA ALA A 15 1.49 8.57 0.91
C ALA A 15 1.47 8.08 2.36
N VAL A 16 1.39 9.02 3.32
CA VAL A 16 1.33 8.67 4.74
C VAL A 16 -0.07 8.16 5.07
N ALA A 17 -0.15 6.95 5.60
CA ALA A 17 -1.42 6.34 6.00
C ALA A 17 -1.90 6.85 7.35
N GLY A 18 -1.00 7.08 8.28
CA GLY A 18 -1.36 7.56 9.60
C GLY A 18 -0.24 7.37 10.62
N VAL A 19 -0.56 7.74 11.86
CA VAL A 19 0.33 7.62 13.01
C VAL A 19 -0.27 6.59 13.95
N TYR A 20 0.52 5.60 14.35
CA TYR A 20 0.10 4.67 15.39
C TYR A 20 0.10 5.36 16.75
N SER A 21 -1.03 5.26 17.46
CA SER A 21 -1.18 5.82 18.79
C SER A 21 -1.42 4.72 19.81
N GLN A 22 -0.62 4.71 20.87
CA GLN A 22 -0.74 3.74 21.96
C GLN A 22 -1.82 4.16 22.99
N ALA A 23 -2.51 5.28 22.81
CA ALA A 23 -3.49 5.76 23.79
C ALA A 23 -4.57 4.73 24.10
N PHE A 24 -4.93 3.90 23.13
CA PHE A 24 -5.98 2.89 23.26
C PHE A 24 -5.48 1.46 23.00
N TYR A 25 -4.28 1.30 22.46
CA TYR A 25 -3.74 0.01 22.03
C TYR A 25 -2.29 -0.10 22.46
N SER A 26 -1.84 -1.31 22.72
CA SER A 26 -0.46 -1.57 23.11
C SER A 26 -0.05 -2.94 22.59
N GLY A 27 1.11 -2.99 21.94
CA GLY A 27 1.63 -4.24 21.41
C GLY A 27 0.94 -4.73 20.14
N ASP A 28 0.28 -3.83 19.40
CA ASP A 28 -0.41 -4.21 18.17
C ASP A 28 0.57 -4.53 17.04
N THR A 29 0.15 -5.45 16.20
CA THR A 29 0.81 -5.77 14.94
C THR A 29 -0.17 -5.57 13.79
N VAL A 30 0.33 -5.41 12.57
CA VAL A 30 -0.52 -5.37 11.37
C VAL A 30 -0.96 -6.79 11.04
N THR A 31 -2.27 -7.02 11.01
CA THR A 31 -2.86 -8.35 10.81
C THR A 31 -3.48 -8.54 9.44
N ASP A 32 -3.88 -7.47 8.77
CA ASP A 32 -4.45 -7.54 7.43
C ASP A 32 -4.23 -6.21 6.69
N LEU A 33 -4.01 -6.31 5.39
CA LEU A 33 -3.82 -5.18 4.50
C LEU A 33 -4.60 -5.40 3.22
N GLN A 34 -5.33 -4.37 2.77
CA GLN A 34 -6.08 -4.43 1.52
C GLN A 34 -5.94 -3.15 0.74
N ILE A 35 -5.90 -3.27 -0.59
CA ILE A 35 -6.04 -2.15 -1.51
C ILE A 35 -7.44 -2.21 -2.11
N VAL A 36 -8.15 -1.09 -2.10
CA VAL A 36 -9.55 -1.00 -2.52
C VAL A 36 -9.68 0.03 -3.62
N ALA A 37 -10.27 -0.39 -4.74
CA ALA A 37 -10.64 0.50 -5.82
C ALA A 37 -12.08 0.99 -5.64
N PRO A 38 -12.34 2.30 -5.65
CA PRO A 38 -13.68 2.83 -5.48
C PRO A 38 -14.54 2.62 -6.73
N ALA A 39 -15.83 2.91 -6.61
CA ALA A 39 -16.75 2.89 -7.75
C ALA A 39 -16.23 3.80 -8.88
N GLY A 40 -16.28 3.29 -10.11
CA GLY A 40 -15.81 4.02 -11.29
C GLY A 40 -14.31 4.05 -11.49
N TYR A 41 -13.54 3.34 -10.67
CA TYR A 41 -12.08 3.29 -10.84
C TYR A 41 -11.70 2.64 -12.17
N PRO A 42 -10.83 3.26 -12.98
CA PRO A 42 -10.39 2.67 -14.25
C PRO A 42 -9.67 1.34 -14.04
N THR A 43 -10.00 0.34 -14.85
CA THR A 43 -9.38 -0.97 -14.73
C THR A 43 -7.88 -0.92 -14.98
N VAL A 44 -7.12 -1.52 -14.07
CA VAL A 44 -5.68 -1.74 -14.20
C VAL A 44 -5.46 -3.25 -14.24
N ASN A 45 -4.99 -3.74 -15.39
CA ASN A 45 -4.63 -5.15 -15.53
C ASN A 45 -3.15 -5.31 -15.18
N GLY A 46 -2.86 -6.18 -14.23
CA GLY A 46 -1.49 -6.51 -13.89
C GLY A 46 -0.76 -7.20 -15.05
N ALA A 47 0.55 -7.18 -14.99
CA ALA A 47 1.41 -7.78 -16.00
C ALA A 47 2.64 -8.43 -15.35
N ALA A 48 3.27 -9.36 -16.06
CA ALA A 48 4.41 -10.11 -15.50
C ALA A 48 5.65 -9.22 -15.25
N THR A 49 5.86 -8.19 -16.07
CA THR A 49 7.08 -7.37 -16.02
C THR A 49 6.83 -5.87 -15.91
N ASN A 50 5.79 -5.36 -16.56
CA ASN A 50 5.44 -3.93 -16.53
C ASN A 50 4.30 -3.73 -15.56
N ASN A 51 4.61 -3.50 -14.30
CA ASN A 51 3.64 -3.50 -13.23
C ASN A 51 3.96 -2.48 -12.15
N VAL A 52 3.13 -2.45 -11.11
CA VAL A 52 3.27 -1.55 -9.97
C VAL A 52 3.37 -2.38 -8.70
N THR A 53 4.25 -1.99 -7.79
CA THR A 53 4.38 -2.57 -6.46
C THR A 53 3.91 -1.56 -5.42
N PHE A 54 2.99 -2.00 -4.56
CA PHE A 54 2.54 -1.25 -3.39
C PHE A 54 3.16 -1.86 -2.15
N THR A 55 3.85 -1.06 -1.37
CA THR A 55 4.49 -1.52 -0.13
C THR A 55 4.01 -0.67 1.03
N VAL A 56 3.43 -1.30 2.05
CA VAL A 56 3.08 -0.64 3.31
C VAL A 56 4.27 -0.75 4.24
N ARG A 57 4.71 0.38 4.79
CA ARG A 57 5.94 0.48 5.57
C ARG A 57 5.70 1.06 6.95
N GLN A 58 6.54 0.65 7.89
CA GLN A 58 6.66 1.27 9.21
C GLN A 58 7.83 2.24 9.19
N ILE A 59 7.59 3.48 9.61
CA ILE A 59 8.56 4.57 9.60
C ILE A 59 8.81 5.03 11.04
N GLN A 60 10.06 5.10 11.42
CA GLN A 60 10.49 5.67 12.70
C GLN A 60 11.57 6.72 12.48
N GLY A 61 11.38 7.91 13.05
CA GLY A 61 12.36 9.00 12.89
C GLY A 61 12.60 9.39 11.43
N GLY A 62 11.58 9.28 10.56
CA GLY A 62 11.70 9.57 9.14
C GLY A 62 12.39 8.48 8.32
N VAL A 63 12.66 7.32 8.91
CA VAL A 63 13.36 6.20 8.25
C VAL A 63 12.46 4.98 8.15
N PRO A 64 12.31 4.36 6.96
CA PRO A 64 11.64 3.08 6.83
C PRO A 64 12.40 1.99 7.58
N ILE A 65 11.73 1.29 8.50
CA ILE A 65 12.36 0.24 9.32
C ILE A 65 11.81 -1.15 9.04
N ALA A 66 10.61 -1.26 8.48
CA ALA A 66 10.01 -2.55 8.13
C ALA A 66 9.02 -2.40 6.97
N ASN A 67 8.94 -3.44 6.15
CA ASN A 67 7.89 -3.62 5.16
C ASN A 67 6.80 -4.50 5.77
N LEU A 68 5.63 -3.91 6.00
CA LEU A 68 4.50 -4.59 6.65
C LEU A 68 3.71 -5.46 5.66
N GLY A 69 3.77 -5.14 4.40
CA GLY A 69 3.17 -5.93 3.35
C GLY A 69 3.49 -5.36 1.98
N THR A 70 3.46 -6.22 0.97
CA THR A 70 3.81 -5.85 -0.40
C THR A 70 2.89 -6.57 -1.37
N LEU A 71 2.34 -5.83 -2.33
CA LEU A 71 1.58 -6.36 -3.45
C LEU A 71 2.17 -5.83 -4.76
N THR A 72 2.54 -6.74 -5.64
CA THR A 72 2.86 -6.42 -7.03
C THR A 72 1.69 -6.85 -7.90
N LEU A 73 1.20 -5.95 -8.76
CA LEU A 73 0.14 -6.26 -9.72
C LEU A 73 0.72 -7.09 -10.87
N GLY A 74 0.95 -8.36 -10.59
CA GLY A 74 1.45 -9.32 -11.57
C GLY A 74 0.38 -9.79 -12.55
N ALA A 75 0.76 -10.68 -13.46
CA ALA A 75 -0.19 -11.28 -14.42
C ALA A 75 -1.34 -11.97 -13.67
N GLY A 76 -2.57 -11.66 -14.07
CA GLY A 76 -3.79 -12.19 -13.44
C GLY A 76 -4.32 -11.36 -12.28
N GLU A 77 -3.57 -10.38 -11.79
CA GLU A 77 -4.03 -9.42 -10.78
C GLU A 77 -4.73 -8.25 -11.48
N THR A 78 -5.92 -7.88 -11.04
CA THR A 78 -6.68 -6.79 -11.66
C THR A 78 -7.29 -5.90 -10.59
N LEU A 79 -7.10 -4.58 -10.71
CA LEU A 79 -7.86 -3.58 -9.99
C LEU A 79 -8.95 -3.04 -10.91
N SER A 80 -10.17 -3.00 -10.44
CA SER A 80 -11.31 -2.48 -11.20
C SER A 80 -12.31 -1.84 -10.25
N SER A 81 -13.37 -1.24 -10.80
CA SER A 81 -14.41 -0.58 -10.01
C SER A 81 -14.93 -1.47 -8.88
N GLU A 82 -15.00 -0.94 -7.67
CA GLU A 82 -15.52 -1.62 -6.47
C GLU A 82 -14.85 -2.98 -6.20
N CYS A 83 -13.54 -3.01 -6.31
CA CYS A 83 -12.74 -4.22 -6.15
C CYS A 83 -11.76 -4.04 -4.99
N ALA A 84 -11.49 -5.12 -4.27
CA ALA A 84 -10.47 -5.17 -3.22
C ALA A 84 -9.50 -6.31 -3.50
N LEU A 85 -8.20 -6.03 -3.30
CA LEU A 85 -7.14 -7.03 -3.36
C LEU A 85 -6.42 -7.07 -2.02
N SER A 86 -6.12 -8.27 -1.54
CA SER A 86 -5.25 -8.45 -0.38
C SER A 86 -3.84 -8.02 -0.72
N ILE A 87 -3.23 -7.26 0.19
CA ILE A 87 -1.79 -7.03 0.19
C ILE A 87 -1.19 -8.08 1.13
N PRO A 88 -0.40 -9.03 0.64
CA PRO A 88 0.20 -10.04 1.51
C PRO A 88 0.97 -9.41 2.66
N VAL A 89 0.62 -9.79 3.89
CA VAL A 89 1.29 -9.29 5.10
C VAL A 89 2.68 -9.90 5.17
N GLY A 90 3.67 -9.06 5.35
CA GLY A 90 5.08 -9.44 5.49
C GLY A 90 5.52 -9.44 6.95
N ALA A 91 6.46 -8.57 7.29
CA ALA A 91 6.92 -8.42 8.67
C ALA A 91 5.78 -7.93 9.57
N GLN A 92 5.68 -8.48 10.76
CA GLN A 92 4.68 -8.11 11.77
C GLN A 92 5.36 -7.62 13.05
N PRO A 93 6.13 -6.55 13.00
CA PRO A 93 6.74 -6.00 14.21
C PRO A 93 5.65 -5.41 15.11
N ILE A 94 5.94 -5.39 16.41
CA ILE A 94 5.09 -4.65 17.35
C ILE A 94 5.23 -3.17 17.05
N LEU A 95 4.12 -2.50 16.77
CA LEU A 95 4.09 -1.07 16.51
C LEU A 95 4.36 -0.28 17.79
N GLN A 96 5.12 0.78 17.66
CA GLN A 96 5.47 1.67 18.76
C GLN A 96 4.70 2.98 18.65
N PRO A 97 4.39 3.65 19.78
CA PRO A 97 3.76 4.95 19.73
C PRO A 97 4.56 5.94 18.88
N GLY A 98 3.88 6.66 18.01
CA GLY A 98 4.50 7.62 17.10
C GLY A 98 5.04 7.04 15.81
N ASP A 99 4.95 5.72 15.59
CA ASP A 99 5.30 5.12 14.30
C ASP A 99 4.39 5.69 13.22
N LEU A 100 4.96 6.08 12.08
CA LEU A 100 4.21 6.40 10.88
C LEU A 100 4.06 5.14 10.05
N LEU A 101 2.88 4.99 9.45
CA LEU A 101 2.60 3.98 8.45
C LEU A 101 2.43 4.69 7.11
N ASP A 102 3.17 4.29 6.10
CA ASP A 102 3.06 4.85 4.77
C ASP A 102 2.90 3.77 3.70
N VAL A 103 2.56 4.21 2.49
CA VAL A 103 2.47 3.34 1.33
C VAL A 103 3.39 3.90 0.25
N LEU A 104 4.31 3.06 -0.19
CA LEU A 104 5.20 3.35 -1.31
C LEU A 104 4.63 2.72 -2.58
N MET A 105 4.53 3.51 -3.64
CA MET A 105 4.15 3.06 -4.98
C MET A 105 5.38 3.10 -5.87
N HIS A 106 5.77 1.94 -6.40
CA HIS A 106 6.95 1.80 -7.25
C HIS A 106 6.58 1.19 -8.60
N GLN A 107 7.01 1.83 -9.68
CA GLN A 107 6.81 1.34 -11.05
C GLN A 107 7.93 0.39 -11.43
N ASN A 108 7.59 -0.77 -11.98
CA ASN A 108 8.54 -1.79 -12.47
C ASN A 108 8.50 -1.83 -13.99
N GLY A 109 9.67 -1.76 -14.62
CA GLY A 109 9.78 -1.71 -16.07
C GLY A 109 9.11 -0.46 -16.66
N ALA A 110 8.32 -0.63 -17.71
CA ALA A 110 7.50 0.45 -18.28
C ALA A 110 6.33 0.82 -17.39
N GLY A 111 6.02 -0.01 -16.40
CA GLY A 111 4.98 0.23 -15.41
C GLY A 111 3.58 0.36 -15.99
N GLN A 112 2.68 0.91 -15.17
CA GLN A 112 1.30 1.17 -15.56
C GLN A 112 0.80 2.44 -14.86
N THR A 113 -0.06 3.18 -15.53
CA THR A 113 -0.69 4.38 -14.97
C THR A 113 -1.65 3.98 -13.84
N ILE A 114 -1.50 4.64 -12.69
CA ILE A 114 -2.40 4.52 -11.55
C ILE A 114 -3.17 5.83 -11.42
N THR A 115 -4.48 5.75 -11.52
CA THR A 115 -5.36 6.90 -11.26
C THR A 115 -5.47 7.13 -9.76
N ALA A 116 -5.55 8.38 -9.32
CA ALA A 116 -5.79 8.72 -7.92
C ALA A 116 -7.12 8.14 -7.44
N GLY A 117 -7.19 7.77 -6.17
CA GLY A 117 -8.42 7.32 -5.54
C GLY A 117 -8.39 5.90 -4.97
N LEU A 118 -7.35 5.12 -5.26
CA LEU A 118 -7.16 3.85 -4.54
C LEU A 118 -7.05 4.11 -3.04
N MET A 119 -7.65 3.24 -2.26
CA MET A 119 -7.58 3.31 -0.80
C MET A 119 -6.81 2.11 -0.27
N VAL A 120 -6.05 2.32 0.81
CA VAL A 120 -5.41 1.23 1.54
C VAL A 120 -6.03 1.13 2.93
N SER A 121 -6.48 -0.07 3.27
CA SER A 121 -7.00 -0.40 4.59
C SER A 121 -5.95 -1.18 5.36
N ILE A 122 -5.65 -0.72 6.57
CA ILE A 122 -4.66 -1.31 7.46
C ILE A 122 -5.38 -1.74 8.74
N PHE A 123 -5.33 -3.04 9.04
CA PHE A 123 -5.93 -3.59 10.24
C PHE A 123 -4.84 -3.97 11.22
N VAL A 124 -5.01 -3.57 12.47
CA VAL A 124 -4.07 -3.85 13.57
C VAL A 124 -4.80 -4.56 14.71
N SER A 125 -4.08 -5.38 15.42
CA SER A 125 -4.58 -6.01 16.64
C SER A 125 -3.46 -6.46 17.58
#